data_500d19ed595a9e423c28995a4aee892f
#
_entry.id   500d19ed595a9e423c28995a4aee892f
#
_cell.length_a   1.000
_cell.length_b   1.000
_cell.length_c   1.000
_cell.angle_alpha   90.00
_cell.angle_beta   90.00
_cell.angle_gamma   90.00
#
_symmetry.space_group_name_H-M   'P 1'
#
loop_
_entity.id
_entity.type
_entity.pdbx_description
1 polymer ?
#
loop_
_entity_poly.entity_id
_entity_poly.type
_entity_poly.pdbx_seq_one_letter_code
_entity_poly.pdbx_strand_id
1 'polypeptide(L)'
;MKRFFPLLLLALVCCQPKPELIPAENFEAEIDGCPVKLYTLTDGDITLQVTNYGARVVSILTPDRDGRLTDIVAGHNTLQEYIYPPAERFLGACVGPVANRIGGASFEVDGVTYHTPVNDNGANTLHGGFIGLDHVVWEVTYATDKALAFKYVHKDGQEGFPGNLEIVMTYNVTPDNGFRIDYSASTDAPTPVNITNHPFFCLRGEGNGTVEDYEMWIKASRYLPIDAQSIPTGEIASVEGTPFDFREVHTIGERIGEDNEQLRNARGYDHNWCLDKEKEGVELVCRVHDPVSGRTVEVLTDQPGLQFYSGNFFAGAEKGKNGKVYGFRSSLALETQGWPDAVNHDNFPSVLLRPGEYYSHSCIYRFSAE
;
A
#
# COMPACT_ATOMS: atom_id res chain seq x y z
N MET A 1 8.21 -68.16 13.11
CA MET A 1 8.64 -67.16 12.10
C MET A 1 7.50 -66.19 11.88
N LYS A 2 7.57 -64.98 12.51
CA LYS A 2 6.57 -63.93 12.31
C LYS A 2 7.08 -63.04 11.18
N ARG A 3 6.33 -62.97 10.09
CA ARG A 3 6.62 -62.10 8.95
C ARG A 3 6.09 -60.71 9.27
N PHE A 4 6.98 -59.70 9.40
CA PHE A 4 6.65 -58.29 9.39
C PHE A 4 6.41 -57.84 7.95
N PHE A 5 5.22 -57.33 7.66
CA PHE A 5 4.93 -56.55 6.45
C PHE A 5 5.20 -55.09 6.78
N PRO A 6 6.06 -54.36 6.04
CA PRO A 6 6.15 -52.93 6.17
C PRO A 6 4.93 -52.26 5.51
N LEU A 7 4.20 -51.49 6.29
CA LEU A 7 3.14 -50.60 5.79
C LEU A 7 3.82 -49.45 5.06
N LEU A 8 3.78 -49.44 3.73
CA LEU A 8 4.22 -48.30 2.93
C LEU A 8 3.13 -47.22 3.02
N LEU A 9 3.33 -46.17 3.83
CA LEU A 9 2.50 -44.97 3.78
C LEU A 9 2.83 -44.23 2.47
N LEU A 10 1.96 -44.41 1.45
CA LEU A 10 1.93 -43.50 0.30
C LEU A 10 1.38 -42.15 0.81
N ALA A 11 2.27 -41.16 0.97
CA ALA A 11 1.85 -39.76 1.08
C ALA A 11 1.22 -39.36 -0.27
N LEU A 12 -0.09 -39.31 -0.32
CA LEU A 12 -0.83 -38.66 -1.39
C LEU A 12 -0.48 -37.17 -1.35
N VAL A 13 0.47 -36.77 -2.18
CA VAL A 13 0.66 -35.35 -2.51
C VAL A 13 -0.59 -34.93 -3.27
N CYS A 14 -1.56 -34.38 -2.55
CA CYS A 14 -2.75 -33.78 -3.14
C CYS A 14 -2.28 -32.55 -3.91
N CYS A 15 -2.14 -32.66 -5.23
CA CYS A 15 -1.86 -31.52 -6.09
C CYS A 15 -3.08 -30.61 -6.05
N GLN A 16 -3.04 -29.59 -5.18
CA GLN A 16 -4.10 -28.57 -5.13
C GLN A 16 -4.07 -27.79 -6.45
N PRO A 17 -5.24 -27.49 -7.05
CA PRO A 17 -5.27 -26.65 -8.24
C PRO A 17 -4.65 -25.30 -7.91
N LYS A 18 -3.73 -24.83 -8.76
CA LYS A 18 -3.21 -23.45 -8.63
C LYS A 18 -4.38 -22.48 -8.82
N PRO A 19 -4.43 -21.38 -8.04
CA PRO A 19 -5.45 -20.37 -8.27
C PRO A 19 -5.34 -19.85 -9.69
N GLU A 20 -6.48 -19.58 -10.30
CA GLU A 20 -6.56 -19.02 -11.64
C GLU A 20 -6.08 -17.57 -11.62
N LEU A 21 -5.13 -17.25 -12.49
CA LEU A 21 -4.66 -15.88 -12.68
C LEU A 21 -5.75 -15.07 -13.39
N ILE A 22 -5.81 -13.78 -13.12
CA ILE A 22 -6.68 -12.88 -13.87
C ILE A 22 -6.20 -12.85 -15.32
N PRO A 23 -7.11 -13.07 -16.31
CA PRO A 23 -6.76 -13.03 -17.72
C PRO A 23 -6.21 -11.68 -18.15
N ALA A 24 -5.09 -11.66 -18.89
CA ALA A 24 -4.44 -10.42 -19.32
C ALA A 24 -5.34 -9.56 -20.21
N GLU A 25 -6.19 -10.19 -21.02
CA GLU A 25 -7.17 -9.54 -21.90
C GLU A 25 -8.17 -8.66 -21.17
N ASN A 26 -8.40 -8.90 -19.87
CA ASN A 26 -9.28 -8.05 -19.05
C ASN A 26 -8.69 -6.65 -18.79
N PHE A 27 -7.41 -6.46 -19.11
CA PHE A 27 -6.68 -5.21 -18.91
C PHE A 27 -6.12 -4.64 -20.22
N GLU A 28 -6.40 -5.24 -21.36
CA GLU A 28 -5.95 -4.73 -22.66
C GLU A 28 -6.85 -3.58 -23.11
N ALA A 29 -6.28 -2.39 -23.19
CA ALA A 29 -6.93 -1.17 -23.66
C ALA A 29 -5.93 -0.15 -24.19
N GLU A 30 -6.44 0.94 -24.77
CA GLU A 30 -5.69 2.14 -25.06
C GLU A 30 -6.38 3.33 -24.38
N ILE A 31 -5.66 4.09 -23.58
CA ILE A 31 -6.13 5.29 -22.89
C ILE A 31 -5.19 6.43 -23.26
N ASP A 32 -5.74 7.49 -23.86
CA ASP A 32 -4.99 8.68 -24.31
C ASP A 32 -3.81 8.34 -25.23
N GLY A 33 -3.97 7.33 -26.11
CA GLY A 33 -2.95 6.83 -27.01
C GLY A 33 -1.86 5.96 -26.37
N CYS A 34 -2.00 5.63 -25.08
CA CYS A 34 -1.06 4.79 -24.33
C CYS A 34 -1.65 3.38 -24.11
N PRO A 35 -0.89 2.32 -24.44
CA PRO A 35 -1.37 0.94 -24.21
C PRO A 35 -1.41 0.60 -22.72
N VAL A 36 -2.51 0.01 -22.29
CA VAL A 36 -2.69 -0.56 -20.95
C VAL A 36 -2.62 -2.08 -21.02
N LYS A 37 -1.94 -2.70 -20.07
CA LYS A 37 -1.74 -4.15 -19.97
C LYS A 37 -1.71 -4.62 -18.53
N LEU A 38 -1.90 -5.94 -18.35
CA LEU A 38 -1.63 -6.67 -17.12
C LEU A 38 -0.32 -7.47 -17.28
N TYR A 39 0.58 -7.32 -16.32
CA TYR A 39 1.87 -8.00 -16.27
C TYR A 39 1.86 -9.00 -15.11
N THR A 40 2.49 -10.15 -15.31
CA THR A 40 2.65 -11.17 -14.26
C THR A 40 4.13 -11.33 -13.94
N LEU A 41 4.49 -11.14 -12.68
CA LEU A 41 5.84 -11.33 -12.15
C LEU A 41 5.83 -12.51 -11.18
N THR A 42 6.85 -13.36 -11.25
CA THR A 42 6.94 -14.54 -10.39
C THR A 42 8.40 -14.81 -10.01
N ASP A 43 8.66 -14.96 -8.73
CA ASP A 43 9.91 -15.53 -8.20
C ASP A 43 9.62 -16.20 -6.84
N GLY A 44 10.39 -17.25 -6.48
CA GLY A 44 10.09 -18.02 -5.29
C GLY A 44 8.66 -18.60 -5.32
N ASP A 45 7.94 -18.40 -4.22
CA ASP A 45 6.58 -18.91 -4.03
C ASP A 45 5.50 -17.84 -4.26
N ILE A 46 5.86 -16.64 -4.72
CA ILE A 46 4.90 -15.56 -4.94
C ILE A 46 4.67 -15.30 -6.43
N THR A 47 3.44 -14.91 -6.75
CA THR A 47 3.06 -14.41 -8.07
C THR A 47 2.32 -13.09 -7.90
N LEU A 48 2.78 -12.07 -8.62
CA LEU A 48 2.25 -10.71 -8.60
C LEU A 48 1.64 -10.40 -9.96
N GLN A 49 0.42 -9.86 -9.99
CA GLN A 49 -0.16 -9.27 -11.19
C GLN A 49 -0.30 -7.77 -11.02
N VAL A 50 0.17 -7.01 -12.01
CA VAL A 50 0.25 -5.55 -11.98
C VAL A 50 -0.22 -4.98 -13.30
N THR A 51 -1.05 -3.94 -13.26
CA THR A 51 -1.37 -3.14 -14.45
C THR A 51 -0.58 -1.83 -14.45
N ASN A 52 -0.23 -1.35 -15.65
CA ASN A 52 0.39 -0.03 -15.79
C ASN A 52 -0.63 1.14 -15.72
N TYR A 53 -1.91 0.89 -15.55
CA TYR A 53 -2.88 1.91 -15.17
C TYR A 53 -2.81 2.14 -13.65
N GLY A 54 -2.32 3.31 -13.24
CA GLY A 54 -2.05 3.63 -11.83
C GLY A 54 -0.93 2.80 -11.20
N ALA A 55 -0.14 2.07 -12.01
CA ALA A 55 0.89 1.12 -11.58
C ALA A 55 0.36 0.20 -10.46
N ARG A 56 -0.89 -0.30 -10.61
CA ARG A 56 -1.64 -0.99 -9.57
C ARG A 56 -1.23 -2.43 -9.40
N VAL A 57 -1.08 -2.82 -8.16
CA VAL A 57 -1.06 -4.23 -7.75
C VAL A 57 -2.49 -4.76 -7.82
N VAL A 58 -2.72 -5.73 -8.69
CA VAL A 58 -4.04 -6.32 -8.93
C VAL A 58 -4.23 -7.61 -8.14
N SER A 59 -3.15 -8.41 -8.02
CA SER A 59 -3.16 -9.70 -7.35
C SER A 59 -1.79 -10.00 -6.75
N ILE A 60 -1.76 -10.60 -5.56
CA ILE A 60 -0.56 -11.19 -4.94
C ILE A 60 -0.94 -12.60 -4.46
N LEU A 61 -0.40 -13.62 -5.10
CA LEU A 61 -0.59 -15.00 -4.70
C LEU A 61 0.56 -15.45 -3.81
N THR A 62 0.23 -15.93 -2.61
CA THR A 62 1.20 -16.50 -1.66
C THR A 62 0.68 -17.80 -1.07
N PRO A 63 1.55 -18.76 -0.68
CA PRO A 63 1.13 -19.96 0.03
C PRO A 63 0.68 -19.62 1.46
N ASP A 64 -0.26 -20.42 1.99
CA ASP A 64 -0.51 -20.51 3.42
C ASP A 64 0.37 -21.60 4.06
N ARG A 65 0.21 -21.85 5.38
CA ARG A 65 0.96 -22.89 6.11
C ARG A 65 0.81 -24.30 5.56
N ASP A 66 -0.26 -24.57 4.81
CA ASP A 66 -0.51 -25.84 4.13
C ASP A 66 -0.01 -25.85 2.68
N GLY A 67 0.64 -24.79 2.22
CA GLY A 67 1.14 -24.59 0.86
C GLY A 67 0.07 -24.23 -0.17
N ARG A 68 -1.15 -23.84 0.26
CA ARG A 68 -2.22 -23.43 -0.64
C ARG A 68 -2.01 -22.00 -1.09
N LEU A 69 -1.82 -21.79 -2.38
CA LEU A 69 -1.75 -20.45 -2.97
C LEU A 69 -3.12 -19.77 -2.91
N THR A 70 -3.14 -18.53 -2.44
CA THR A 70 -4.35 -17.69 -2.37
C THR A 70 -3.99 -16.25 -2.68
N ASP A 71 -4.88 -15.51 -3.33
CA ASP A 71 -4.74 -14.08 -3.50
C ASP A 71 -4.96 -13.36 -2.17
N ILE A 72 -4.02 -12.52 -1.78
CA ILE A 72 -3.99 -11.85 -0.48
C ILE A 72 -4.20 -10.34 -0.56
N VAL A 73 -4.64 -9.80 -1.69
CA VAL A 73 -4.95 -8.37 -1.82
C VAL A 73 -6.35 -8.16 -2.38
N ALA A 74 -7.02 -7.12 -1.92
CA ALA A 74 -8.26 -6.66 -2.50
C ALA A 74 -8.01 -6.01 -3.87
N GLY A 75 -8.93 -6.19 -4.81
CA GLY A 75 -8.80 -5.66 -6.17
C GLY A 75 -10.01 -5.98 -7.05
N HIS A 76 -9.87 -5.77 -8.35
CA HIS A 76 -10.91 -6.01 -9.34
C HIS A 76 -10.42 -6.94 -10.45
N ASN A 77 -11.37 -7.55 -11.19
CA ASN A 77 -11.06 -8.46 -12.29
C ASN A 77 -10.75 -7.77 -13.62
N THR A 78 -11.14 -6.50 -13.76
CA THR A 78 -11.08 -5.80 -15.05
C THR A 78 -10.54 -4.38 -14.90
N LEU A 79 -9.90 -3.87 -15.94
CA LEU A 79 -9.44 -2.48 -16.00
C LEU A 79 -10.59 -1.48 -15.82
N GLN A 80 -11.78 -1.80 -16.37
CA GLN A 80 -12.95 -0.93 -16.33
C GLN A 80 -13.40 -0.63 -14.90
N GLU A 81 -13.27 -1.62 -13.97
CA GLU A 81 -13.62 -1.45 -12.56
C GLU A 81 -12.60 -0.58 -11.82
N TYR A 82 -11.36 -0.45 -12.30
CA TYR A 82 -10.37 0.49 -11.77
C TYR A 82 -10.53 1.91 -12.33
N ILE A 83 -10.99 2.05 -13.57
CA ILE A 83 -11.29 3.37 -14.18
C ILE A 83 -12.53 3.99 -13.55
N TYR A 84 -13.55 3.16 -13.28
CA TYR A 84 -14.82 3.56 -12.66
C TYR A 84 -15.07 2.72 -11.40
N PRO A 85 -14.33 2.96 -10.32
CA PRO A 85 -14.43 2.13 -9.13
C PRO A 85 -15.82 2.25 -8.50
N PRO A 86 -16.42 1.11 -8.10
CA PRO A 86 -17.75 1.12 -7.50
C PRO A 86 -17.78 1.78 -6.12
N ALA A 87 -16.65 1.78 -5.40
CA ALA A 87 -16.49 2.42 -4.10
C ALA A 87 -15.02 2.82 -3.83
N GLU A 88 -14.12 1.89 -3.40
CA GLU A 88 -12.74 2.22 -3.06
C GLU A 88 -11.88 2.43 -4.32
N ARG A 89 -11.37 3.65 -4.47
CA ARG A 89 -10.60 4.09 -5.64
C ARG A 89 -9.16 3.55 -5.64
N PHE A 90 -8.55 3.43 -4.45
CA PHE A 90 -7.10 3.27 -4.33
C PHE A 90 -6.61 1.83 -4.23
N LEU A 91 -7.48 0.83 -4.49
CA LEU A 91 -7.09 -0.58 -4.45
C LEU A 91 -5.82 -0.84 -5.26
N GLY A 92 -4.73 -1.19 -4.56
CA GLY A 92 -3.43 -1.53 -5.13
C GLY A 92 -2.66 -0.41 -5.81
N ALA A 93 -3.12 0.84 -5.76
CA ALA A 93 -2.60 1.95 -6.55
C ALA A 93 -1.22 2.45 -6.09
N CYS A 94 -0.42 2.97 -7.03
CA CYS A 94 0.60 3.95 -6.72
C CYS A 94 -0.09 5.29 -6.48
N VAL A 95 0.13 5.95 -5.34
CA VAL A 95 -0.49 7.22 -4.98
C VAL A 95 0.54 8.32 -4.79
N GLY A 96 0.18 9.51 -5.22
CA GLY A 96 1.06 10.69 -5.26
C GLY A 96 0.58 11.73 -6.30
N PRO A 97 1.38 12.83 -6.53
CA PRO A 97 2.75 13.08 -6.09
C PRO A 97 2.93 13.26 -4.59
N VAL A 98 1.87 13.60 -3.85
CA VAL A 98 1.84 13.62 -2.37
C VAL A 98 0.80 12.65 -1.88
N ALA A 99 1.26 11.55 -1.28
CA ALA A 99 0.44 10.53 -0.63
C ALA A 99 -0.23 11.08 0.62
N ASN A 100 -1.35 10.45 1.01
CA ASN A 100 -2.20 10.86 2.10
C ASN A 100 -2.76 12.28 1.88
N ARG A 101 -2.93 13.09 2.92
CA ARG A 101 -3.66 14.35 2.85
C ARG A 101 -2.75 15.58 2.81
N ILE A 102 -3.27 16.65 2.16
CA ILE A 102 -2.81 18.03 2.28
C ILE A 102 -3.97 18.82 2.87
N GLY A 103 -3.80 19.32 4.10
CA GLY A 103 -4.81 20.09 4.82
C GLY A 103 -5.14 21.40 4.11
N GLY A 104 -6.46 21.74 4.04
CA GLY A 104 -6.91 22.94 3.35
C GLY A 104 -6.64 22.97 1.85
N ALA A 105 -6.28 21.85 1.23
CA ALA A 105 -5.95 21.72 -0.19
C ALA A 105 -4.97 22.82 -0.67
N SER A 106 -3.98 23.17 0.16
CA SER A 106 -2.99 24.21 -0.16
C SER A 106 -1.71 24.00 0.62
N PHE A 107 -0.62 24.50 0.05
CA PHE A 107 0.70 24.55 0.68
C PHE A 107 1.53 25.72 0.16
N GLU A 108 2.57 26.08 0.90
CA GLU A 108 3.48 27.16 0.50
C GLU A 108 4.87 26.61 0.17
N VAL A 109 5.46 27.08 -0.93
CA VAL A 109 6.85 26.82 -1.28
C VAL A 109 7.51 28.14 -1.66
N ASP A 110 8.59 28.50 -0.97
CA ASP A 110 9.39 29.73 -1.22
C ASP A 110 8.55 31.01 -1.28
N GLY A 111 7.51 31.12 -0.40
CA GLY A 111 6.62 32.28 -0.33
C GLY A 111 5.52 32.33 -1.39
N VAL A 112 5.37 31.25 -2.18
CA VAL A 112 4.29 31.10 -3.16
C VAL A 112 3.29 30.05 -2.65
N THR A 113 2.03 30.43 -2.54
CA THR A 113 0.94 29.52 -2.17
C THR A 113 0.44 28.78 -3.41
N TYR A 114 0.40 27.45 -3.32
CA TYR A 114 -0.17 26.55 -4.32
C TYR A 114 -1.47 25.96 -3.81
N HIS A 115 -2.44 25.77 -4.72
CA HIS A 115 -3.73 25.18 -4.41
C HIS A 115 -3.89 23.89 -5.20
N THR A 116 -4.25 22.84 -4.48
CA THR A 116 -4.52 21.51 -5.02
C THR A 116 -6.03 21.23 -5.01
N PRO A 117 -6.52 20.22 -5.75
CA PRO A 117 -7.95 19.93 -5.80
C PRO A 117 -8.53 19.52 -4.45
N VAL A 118 -9.73 19.99 -4.17
CA VAL A 118 -10.50 19.55 -3.00
C VAL A 118 -11.25 18.26 -3.37
N ASN A 119 -10.63 17.11 -3.10
CA ASN A 119 -11.19 15.80 -3.39
C ASN A 119 -11.46 14.95 -2.13
N ASP A 120 -11.21 15.49 -0.93
CA ASP A 120 -11.45 14.82 0.34
C ASP A 120 -12.14 15.73 1.35
N ASN A 121 -13.21 15.23 2.00
CA ASN A 121 -14.00 15.88 3.05
C ASN A 121 -14.46 17.32 2.74
N GLY A 122 -14.49 17.71 1.46
CA GLY A 122 -14.89 19.06 1.02
C GLY A 122 -13.91 20.18 1.38
N ALA A 123 -12.71 19.86 1.86
CA ALA A 123 -11.69 20.83 2.28
C ALA A 123 -10.26 20.46 1.91
N ASN A 124 -9.93 19.19 1.79
CA ASN A 124 -8.56 18.69 1.71
C ASN A 124 -8.26 18.04 0.36
N THR A 125 -6.98 17.84 0.06
CA THR A 125 -6.52 16.99 -1.02
C THR A 125 -6.10 15.64 -0.48
N LEU A 126 -6.51 14.56 -1.16
CA LEU A 126 -6.10 13.19 -0.85
C LEU A 126 -5.38 12.58 -2.07
N HIS A 127 -4.23 11.95 -1.83
CA HIS A 127 -3.47 11.13 -2.76
C HIS A 127 -3.20 11.79 -4.13
N GLY A 128 -2.90 13.10 -4.13
CA GLY A 128 -2.53 13.85 -5.34
C GLY A 128 -3.71 14.42 -6.15
N GLY A 129 -4.96 14.32 -5.65
CA GLY A 129 -6.11 14.97 -6.26
C GLY A 129 -7.02 14.06 -7.08
N PHE A 130 -7.72 14.65 -8.06
CA PHE A 130 -8.65 13.91 -8.93
C PHE A 130 -7.92 13.04 -9.96
N ILE A 131 -6.79 13.51 -10.50
CA ILE A 131 -5.95 12.81 -11.47
C ILE A 131 -4.55 12.64 -10.86
N GLY A 132 -4.49 11.86 -9.76
CA GLY A 132 -3.24 11.45 -9.12
C GLY A 132 -2.52 10.34 -9.90
N LEU A 133 -1.41 9.86 -9.34
CA LEU A 133 -0.60 8.80 -9.95
C LEU A 133 -1.35 7.47 -10.12
N ASP A 134 -2.45 7.29 -9.39
CA ASP A 134 -3.37 6.15 -9.46
C ASP A 134 -4.27 6.17 -10.71
N HIS A 135 -4.44 7.33 -11.36
CA HIS A 135 -5.42 7.54 -12.43
C HIS A 135 -4.78 7.86 -13.78
N VAL A 136 -3.51 7.49 -13.95
CA VAL A 136 -2.72 7.71 -15.17
C VAL A 136 -2.15 6.40 -15.72
N VAL A 137 -1.86 6.38 -17.02
CA VAL A 137 -1.15 5.26 -17.64
C VAL A 137 0.35 5.52 -17.51
N TRP A 138 1.05 4.61 -16.87
CA TRP A 138 2.51 4.66 -16.77
C TRP A 138 3.14 4.02 -18.00
N GLU A 139 4.16 4.67 -18.54
CA GLU A 139 5.02 4.07 -19.56
C GLU A 139 5.81 2.91 -18.93
N VAL A 140 5.75 1.72 -19.55
CA VAL A 140 6.57 0.60 -19.16
C VAL A 140 7.86 0.62 -19.95
N THR A 141 8.98 0.91 -19.27
CA THR A 141 10.30 1.05 -19.89
C THR A 141 11.09 -0.26 -19.88
N TYR A 142 10.74 -1.18 -18.99
CA TYR A 142 11.36 -2.50 -18.88
C TYR A 142 10.37 -3.50 -18.30
N ALA A 143 10.34 -4.73 -18.81
CA ALA A 143 9.51 -5.80 -18.33
C ALA A 143 10.17 -7.17 -18.51
N THR A 144 10.17 -7.97 -17.46
CA THR A 144 10.52 -9.39 -17.43
C THR A 144 9.50 -10.16 -16.59
N ASP A 145 9.72 -11.44 -16.41
CA ASP A 145 8.94 -12.29 -15.50
C ASP A 145 9.19 -12.02 -14.00
N LYS A 146 10.18 -11.16 -13.65
CA LYS A 146 10.56 -10.84 -12.27
C LYS A 146 10.59 -9.36 -11.95
N ALA A 147 10.63 -8.51 -12.97
CA ALA A 147 10.82 -7.06 -12.80
C ALA A 147 10.03 -6.27 -13.82
N LEU A 148 9.52 -5.13 -13.37
CA LEU A 148 8.78 -4.17 -14.18
C LEU A 148 9.23 -2.76 -13.81
N ALA A 149 9.60 -1.94 -14.81
CA ALA A 149 9.95 -0.55 -14.59
C ALA A 149 8.96 0.38 -15.28
N PHE A 150 8.53 1.38 -14.54
CA PHE A 150 7.56 2.39 -14.94
C PHE A 150 8.21 3.77 -14.98
N LYS A 151 7.72 4.59 -15.90
CA LYS A 151 8.04 6.01 -15.96
C LYS A 151 6.76 6.83 -16.12
N TYR A 152 6.68 7.96 -15.43
CA TYR A 152 5.65 8.96 -15.62
C TYR A 152 6.24 10.36 -15.43
N VAL A 153 5.71 11.35 -16.15
CA VAL A 153 6.04 12.76 -15.92
C VAL A 153 4.78 13.48 -15.52
N HIS A 154 4.71 13.82 -14.23
CA HIS A 154 3.68 14.71 -13.69
C HIS A 154 4.00 16.13 -14.13
N LYS A 155 3.14 16.73 -14.94
CA LYS A 155 3.41 18.01 -15.61
C LYS A 155 3.28 19.19 -14.67
N ASP A 156 4.06 20.25 -14.93
CA ASP A 156 3.92 21.52 -14.22
C ASP A 156 2.47 22.00 -14.20
N GLY A 157 1.98 22.31 -12.98
CA GLY A 157 0.61 22.73 -12.71
C GLY A 157 -0.44 21.62 -12.73
N GLN A 158 -0.11 20.38 -13.06
CA GLN A 158 -1.04 19.26 -12.96
C GLN A 158 -1.48 19.11 -11.50
N GLU A 159 -2.81 19.02 -11.28
CA GLU A 159 -3.41 18.96 -9.93
C GLU A 159 -2.86 20.04 -8.96
N GLY A 160 -2.38 21.18 -9.50
CA GLY A 160 -1.87 22.32 -8.72
C GLY A 160 -0.43 22.18 -8.21
N PHE A 161 0.27 21.10 -8.51
CA PHE A 161 1.66 20.91 -8.10
C PHE A 161 2.63 21.61 -9.08
N PRO A 162 3.63 22.37 -8.58
CA PRO A 162 4.60 23.06 -9.42
C PRO A 162 5.67 22.12 -9.98
N GLY A 163 6.19 22.47 -11.15
CA GLY A 163 7.29 21.81 -11.82
C GLY A 163 6.94 20.52 -12.55
N ASN A 164 7.78 20.14 -13.52
CA ASN A 164 7.70 18.83 -14.14
C ASN A 164 8.42 17.83 -13.24
N LEU A 165 7.68 16.88 -12.67
CA LEU A 165 8.22 15.82 -11.83
C LEU A 165 8.34 14.54 -12.66
N GLU A 166 9.59 14.16 -13.01
CA GLU A 166 9.87 12.88 -13.63
C GLU A 166 10.00 11.80 -12.56
N ILE A 167 9.17 10.76 -12.66
CA ILE A 167 9.12 9.65 -11.71
C ILE A 167 9.49 8.36 -12.43
N VAL A 168 10.41 7.61 -11.84
CA VAL A 168 10.73 6.23 -12.23
C VAL A 168 10.46 5.34 -11.04
N MET A 169 9.76 4.24 -11.28
CA MET A 169 9.42 3.26 -10.26
C MET A 169 9.72 1.85 -10.79
N THR A 170 10.28 1.00 -9.95
CA THR A 170 10.51 -0.41 -10.29
C THR A 170 9.81 -1.34 -9.31
N TYR A 171 9.18 -2.37 -9.84
CA TYR A 171 8.63 -3.49 -9.11
C TYR A 171 9.48 -4.72 -9.36
N ASN A 172 9.94 -5.36 -8.30
CA ASN A 172 10.75 -6.56 -8.37
C ASN A 172 10.16 -7.63 -7.44
N VAL A 173 10.04 -8.84 -7.93
CA VAL A 173 9.80 -10.02 -7.10
C VAL A 173 11.15 -10.67 -6.82
N THR A 174 11.42 -10.98 -5.53
CA THR A 174 12.71 -11.48 -5.08
C THR A 174 12.64 -12.93 -4.62
N PRO A 175 13.75 -13.71 -4.69
CA PRO A 175 13.75 -15.14 -4.34
C PRO A 175 13.37 -15.46 -2.89
N ASP A 176 13.41 -14.47 -1.99
CA ASP A 176 12.99 -14.57 -0.59
C ASP A 176 11.53 -14.16 -0.38
N ASN A 177 10.72 -14.30 -1.43
CA ASN A 177 9.29 -13.96 -1.45
C ASN A 177 9.01 -12.48 -1.15
N GLY A 178 9.90 -11.60 -1.57
CA GLY A 178 9.75 -10.16 -1.45
C GLY A 178 9.09 -9.54 -2.68
N PHE A 179 8.18 -8.62 -2.46
CA PHE A 179 7.74 -7.62 -3.43
C PHE A 179 8.43 -6.30 -3.10
N ARG A 180 9.47 -5.98 -3.86
CA ARG A 180 10.28 -4.76 -3.69
C ARG A 180 9.82 -3.68 -4.66
N ILE A 181 9.65 -2.49 -4.14
CA ILE A 181 9.30 -1.27 -4.86
C ILE A 181 10.39 -0.25 -4.61
N ASP A 182 11.02 0.25 -5.67
CA ASP A 182 11.96 1.35 -5.59
C ASP A 182 11.41 2.53 -6.41
N TYR A 183 11.37 3.71 -5.80
CA TYR A 183 10.95 4.95 -6.41
C TYR A 183 12.15 5.88 -6.53
N SER A 184 12.21 6.61 -7.62
CA SER A 184 13.09 7.77 -7.76
C SER A 184 12.36 8.88 -8.52
N ALA A 185 12.65 10.13 -8.16
CA ALA A 185 12.10 11.26 -8.89
C ALA A 185 13.08 12.45 -8.92
N SER A 186 12.93 13.28 -9.96
CA SER A 186 13.60 14.56 -10.10
C SER A 186 12.64 15.61 -10.64
N THR A 187 12.92 16.88 -10.37
CA THR A 187 12.05 17.99 -10.73
C THR A 187 12.85 19.16 -11.35
N ASP A 188 12.18 19.98 -12.14
CA ASP A 188 12.72 21.24 -12.69
C ASP A 188 12.30 22.50 -11.89
N ALA A 189 11.38 22.35 -10.92
CA ALA A 189 11.02 23.39 -9.94
C ALA A 189 10.80 22.79 -8.56
N PRO A 190 10.92 23.57 -7.46
CA PRO A 190 10.64 23.04 -6.11
C PRO A 190 9.21 22.53 -6.01
N THR A 191 9.04 21.28 -5.58
CA THR A 191 7.73 20.62 -5.47
C THR A 191 7.73 19.60 -4.33
N PRO A 192 6.62 19.40 -3.61
CA PRO A 192 6.54 18.33 -2.63
C PRO A 192 6.39 16.97 -3.30
N VAL A 193 7.10 15.97 -2.78
CA VAL A 193 7.06 14.58 -3.27
C VAL A 193 6.95 13.61 -2.10
N ASN A 194 5.91 12.84 -2.10
CA ASN A 194 5.67 11.76 -1.14
C ASN A 194 4.86 10.66 -1.84
N ILE A 195 5.52 9.65 -2.38
CA ILE A 195 4.91 8.62 -3.22
C ILE A 195 4.85 7.32 -2.43
N THR A 196 3.73 6.62 -2.47
CA THR A 196 3.59 5.30 -1.85
C THR A 196 2.75 4.36 -2.70
N ASN A 197 2.62 3.12 -2.25
CA ASN A 197 1.76 2.10 -2.84
C ASN A 197 0.68 1.69 -1.85
N HIS A 198 -0.52 1.42 -2.35
CA HIS A 198 -1.72 1.23 -1.53
C HIS A 198 -2.36 -0.17 -1.71
N PRO A 199 -1.59 -1.29 -1.58
CA PRO A 199 -2.19 -2.61 -1.58
C PRO A 199 -3.02 -2.79 -0.31
N PHE A 200 -4.20 -3.37 -0.46
CA PHE A 200 -5.08 -3.73 0.65
C PHE A 200 -4.91 -5.21 0.96
N PHE A 201 -4.16 -5.53 1.99
CA PHE A 201 -3.81 -6.90 2.36
C PHE A 201 -4.94 -7.63 3.09
N CYS A 202 -5.17 -8.87 2.67
CA CYS A 202 -6.13 -9.83 3.23
C CYS A 202 -5.37 -11.15 3.46
N LEU A 203 -4.56 -11.25 4.51
CA LEU A 203 -3.65 -12.41 4.70
C LEU A 203 -4.37 -13.76 4.78
N ARG A 204 -5.65 -13.76 5.23
CA ARG A 204 -6.53 -14.95 5.23
C ARG A 204 -7.03 -15.33 3.83
N GLY A 205 -6.69 -14.53 2.84
CA GLY A 205 -7.17 -14.59 1.47
C GLY A 205 -8.26 -13.56 1.20
N GLU A 206 -8.28 -13.04 0.01
CA GLU A 206 -9.19 -11.99 -0.44
C GLU A 206 -10.65 -12.31 -0.10
N GLY A 207 -11.34 -11.35 0.55
CA GLY A 207 -12.74 -11.45 0.94
C GLY A 207 -13.03 -12.45 2.08
N ASN A 208 -12.02 -12.92 2.81
CA ASN A 208 -12.18 -13.87 3.90
C ASN A 208 -11.92 -13.22 5.28
N GLY A 209 -12.97 -13.03 6.06
CA GLY A 209 -12.87 -12.54 7.46
C GLY A 209 -12.55 -11.05 7.56
N THR A 210 -12.02 -10.67 8.73
CA THR A 210 -11.57 -9.31 9.05
C THR A 210 -10.12 -9.34 9.49
N VAL A 211 -9.48 -8.15 9.51
CA VAL A 211 -8.09 -7.99 9.96
C VAL A 211 -7.95 -7.92 11.48
N GLU A 212 -9.07 -7.95 12.21
CA GLU A 212 -9.08 -7.75 13.66
C GLU A 212 -8.33 -8.84 14.43
N ASP A 213 -8.33 -10.08 13.91
CA ASP A 213 -7.58 -11.20 14.50
C ASP A 213 -6.09 -11.22 14.13
N TYR A 214 -5.63 -10.35 13.23
CA TYR A 214 -4.22 -10.34 12.84
C TYR A 214 -3.36 -9.76 13.96
N GLU A 215 -2.23 -10.39 14.19
CA GLU A 215 -1.20 -9.95 15.12
C GLU A 215 -0.29 -8.94 14.43
N MET A 216 -0.07 -7.77 15.06
CA MET A 216 0.72 -6.68 14.50
C MET A 216 1.82 -6.24 15.46
N TRP A 217 2.97 -5.91 14.87
CA TRP A 217 4.08 -5.23 15.50
C TRP A 217 4.55 -4.07 14.61
N ILE A 218 4.80 -2.89 15.21
CA ILE A 218 5.33 -1.70 14.52
C ILE A 218 6.49 -1.12 15.31
N LYS A 219 7.62 -0.89 14.64
CA LYS A 219 8.82 -0.27 15.20
C LYS A 219 8.68 1.24 15.31
N ALA A 220 7.81 1.71 16.19
CA ALA A 220 7.54 3.13 16.41
C ALA A 220 7.13 3.42 17.83
N SER A 221 7.78 4.39 18.46
CA SER A 221 7.45 4.91 19.80
C SER A 221 6.50 6.11 19.75
N ARG A 222 6.20 6.64 18.56
CA ARG A 222 5.38 7.83 18.32
C ARG A 222 4.49 7.66 17.10
N TYR A 223 3.40 8.42 17.09
CA TYR A 223 2.48 8.51 15.96
C TYR A 223 2.00 9.96 15.78
N LEU A 224 1.33 10.25 14.69
CA LEU A 224 0.73 11.55 14.40
C LEU A 224 -0.76 11.54 14.75
N PRO A 225 -1.21 12.25 15.80
CA PRO A 225 -2.63 12.50 16.04
C PRO A 225 -3.27 13.27 14.89
N ILE A 226 -4.54 12.92 14.61
CA ILE A 226 -5.34 13.54 13.54
C ILE A 226 -6.57 14.24 14.10
N ASP A 227 -7.05 15.24 13.37
CA ASP A 227 -8.34 15.86 13.62
C ASP A 227 -9.52 15.05 13.04
N ALA A 228 -10.74 15.57 13.18
CA ALA A 228 -11.95 14.93 12.67
C ALA A 228 -12.03 14.84 11.11
N GLN A 229 -11.11 15.51 10.40
CA GLN A 229 -10.97 15.44 8.94
C GLN A 229 -9.79 14.54 8.52
N SER A 230 -9.19 13.84 9.48
CA SER A 230 -8.02 12.97 9.30
C SER A 230 -6.75 13.73 8.90
N ILE A 231 -6.64 15.01 9.26
CA ILE A 231 -5.44 15.83 9.04
C ILE A 231 -4.56 15.78 10.31
N PRO A 232 -3.24 15.53 10.19
CA PRO A 232 -2.32 15.61 11.32
C PRO A 232 -2.42 16.95 12.04
N THR A 233 -2.47 16.92 13.37
CA THR A 233 -2.56 18.14 14.20
C THR A 233 -1.24 18.89 14.34
N GLY A 234 -0.14 18.32 13.83
CA GLY A 234 1.23 18.81 14.06
C GLY A 234 1.88 18.26 15.33
N GLU A 235 1.11 17.59 16.19
CA GLU A 235 1.65 16.88 17.34
C GLU A 235 2.35 15.59 16.93
N ILE A 236 3.42 15.23 17.65
CA ILE A 236 4.12 13.94 17.55
C ILE A 236 3.96 13.26 18.90
N ALA A 237 2.88 12.49 19.06
CA ALA A 237 2.48 11.90 20.32
C ALA A 237 3.17 10.55 20.60
N SER A 238 3.36 10.22 21.90
CA SER A 238 3.81 8.89 22.33
C SER A 238 2.73 7.86 22.10
N VAL A 239 3.12 6.65 21.66
CA VAL A 239 2.21 5.49 21.61
C VAL A 239 2.00 4.87 22.99
N GLU A 240 2.91 5.10 23.96
CA GLU A 240 2.92 4.47 25.26
C GLU A 240 1.61 4.70 26.05
N GLY A 241 0.99 3.62 26.51
CA GLY A 241 -0.28 3.68 27.22
C GLY A 241 -1.50 4.06 26.38
N THR A 242 -1.39 3.99 25.06
CA THR A 242 -2.47 4.28 24.11
C THR A 242 -2.85 3.03 23.31
N PRO A 243 -4.00 3.03 22.61
CA PRO A 243 -4.35 1.95 21.67
C PRO A 243 -3.38 1.80 20.49
N PHE A 244 -2.51 2.80 20.26
CA PHE A 244 -1.56 2.85 19.15
C PHE A 244 -0.20 2.19 19.46
N ASP A 245 -0.03 1.61 20.67
CA ASP A 245 1.21 0.97 21.10
C ASP A 245 1.33 -0.46 20.53
N PHE A 246 1.94 -0.59 19.36
CA PHE A 246 2.29 -1.85 18.72
C PHE A 246 3.80 -2.19 18.81
N ARG A 247 4.52 -1.61 19.78
CA ARG A 247 5.93 -1.96 20.04
C ARG A 247 6.11 -3.40 20.50
N GLU A 248 5.10 -3.95 21.16
CA GLU A 248 4.92 -5.39 21.38
C GLU A 248 3.80 -5.90 20.48
N VAL A 249 3.78 -7.22 20.25
CA VAL A 249 2.77 -7.84 19.38
C VAL A 249 1.40 -7.80 20.06
N HIS A 250 0.41 -7.21 19.37
CA HIS A 250 -1.00 -7.19 19.77
C HIS A 250 -1.89 -7.57 18.59
N THR A 251 -3.07 -8.12 18.86
CA THR A 251 -4.08 -8.25 17.80
C THR A 251 -4.65 -6.88 17.46
N ILE A 252 -4.92 -6.64 16.18
CA ILE A 252 -5.47 -5.35 15.71
C ILE A 252 -6.80 -5.05 16.40
N GLY A 253 -7.65 -6.07 16.59
CA GLY A 253 -8.97 -5.94 17.21
C GLY A 253 -8.95 -5.69 18.72
N GLU A 254 -7.84 -5.96 19.41
CA GLU A 254 -7.76 -5.92 20.88
C GLU A 254 -8.17 -4.57 21.46
N ARG A 255 -7.72 -3.48 20.81
CA ARG A 255 -7.89 -2.11 21.32
C ARG A 255 -8.60 -1.17 20.35
N ILE A 256 -8.91 -1.61 19.13
CA ILE A 256 -9.51 -0.78 18.07
C ILE A 256 -10.89 -0.23 18.42
N GLY A 257 -11.57 -0.83 19.38
CA GLY A 257 -12.89 -0.42 19.89
C GLY A 257 -12.84 0.40 21.18
N GLU A 258 -11.67 0.78 21.71
CA GLU A 258 -11.56 1.59 22.91
C GLU A 258 -12.16 2.98 22.73
N ASP A 259 -12.66 3.57 23.83
CA ASP A 259 -13.14 4.96 23.85
C ASP A 259 -11.96 5.93 23.80
N ASN A 260 -11.45 6.14 22.59
CA ASN A 260 -10.32 7.02 22.29
C ASN A 260 -10.69 7.98 21.15
N GLU A 261 -10.35 9.27 21.30
CA GLU A 261 -10.69 10.31 20.32
C GLU A 261 -10.08 10.01 18.94
N GLN A 262 -8.83 9.55 18.87
CA GLN A 262 -8.14 9.25 17.65
C GLN A 262 -8.78 8.07 16.89
N LEU A 263 -9.18 7.03 17.62
CA LEU A 263 -9.94 5.90 17.04
C LEU A 263 -11.32 6.35 16.54
N ARG A 264 -11.99 7.29 17.22
CA ARG A 264 -13.26 7.85 16.74
C ARG A 264 -13.09 8.67 15.48
N ASN A 265 -12.04 9.51 15.39
CA ASN A 265 -11.74 10.34 14.22
C ASN A 265 -11.55 9.49 12.96
N ALA A 266 -10.86 8.36 13.08
CA ALA A 266 -10.57 7.43 11.97
C ALA A 266 -11.53 6.24 11.85
N ARG A 267 -12.50 6.07 12.77
CA ARG A 267 -13.35 4.88 12.90
C ARG A 267 -12.56 3.57 13.12
N GLY A 268 -11.35 3.68 13.67
CA GLY A 268 -10.36 2.63 13.86
C GLY A 268 -8.95 3.17 13.67
N TYR A 269 -8.04 2.38 13.13
CA TYR A 269 -6.71 2.87 12.77
C TYR A 269 -6.72 3.44 11.34
N ASP A 270 -6.23 4.66 11.20
CA ASP A 270 -5.89 5.35 9.94
C ASP A 270 -4.89 6.47 10.28
N HIS A 271 -3.73 6.06 10.77
CA HIS A 271 -2.73 6.98 11.34
C HIS A 271 -1.35 6.68 10.78
N ASN A 272 -0.47 7.68 10.86
CA ASN A 272 0.94 7.52 10.56
C ASN A 272 1.74 7.26 11.83
N TRP A 273 2.44 6.13 11.89
CA TRP A 273 3.47 5.83 12.89
C TRP A 273 4.79 6.44 12.48
N CYS A 274 5.42 7.20 13.40
CA CYS A 274 6.74 7.77 13.23
C CYS A 274 7.78 6.69 13.54
N LEU A 275 8.40 6.13 12.51
CA LEU A 275 9.27 4.97 12.61
C LEU A 275 10.57 5.26 13.39
N ASP A 276 10.92 4.39 14.32
CA ASP A 276 12.18 4.45 15.09
C ASP A 276 13.32 3.82 14.28
N LYS A 277 13.84 4.58 13.30
CA LYS A 277 14.93 4.13 12.43
C LYS A 277 16.27 4.14 13.19
N GLU A 278 17.00 3.04 13.13
CA GLU A 278 18.34 2.91 13.78
C GLU A 278 19.48 3.28 12.84
N LYS A 279 19.24 3.21 11.53
CA LYS A 279 20.25 3.48 10.51
C LYS A 279 19.59 4.06 9.25
N GLU A 280 20.41 4.64 8.41
CA GLU A 280 19.99 4.96 7.04
C GLU A 280 19.73 3.69 6.23
N GLY A 281 18.82 3.80 5.24
CA GLY A 281 18.47 2.71 4.34
C GLY A 281 17.31 1.85 4.83
N VAL A 282 17.10 0.73 4.15
CA VAL A 282 15.97 -0.16 4.34
C VAL A 282 16.14 -1.03 5.58
N GLU A 283 15.15 -1.02 6.47
CA GLU A 283 15.10 -1.90 7.64
C GLU A 283 13.66 -2.39 7.91
N LEU A 284 13.52 -3.50 8.65
CA LEU A 284 12.23 -4.04 9.08
C LEU A 284 11.57 -3.09 10.07
N VAL A 285 10.34 -2.67 9.76
CA VAL A 285 9.60 -1.67 10.54
C VAL A 285 8.22 -2.14 10.98
N CYS A 286 7.65 -3.15 10.31
CA CYS A 286 6.33 -3.68 10.66
C CYS A 286 6.23 -5.16 10.32
N ARG A 287 5.46 -5.91 11.11
CA ARG A 287 5.07 -7.29 10.84
C ARG A 287 3.60 -7.46 11.14
N VAL A 288 2.88 -8.10 10.22
CA VAL A 288 1.49 -8.52 10.40
C VAL A 288 1.39 -10.01 10.12
N HIS A 289 0.80 -10.74 11.06
CA HIS A 289 0.62 -12.19 11.00
C HIS A 289 -0.87 -12.57 11.12
N ASP A 290 -1.37 -13.43 10.23
CA ASP A 290 -2.68 -14.06 10.39
C ASP A 290 -2.52 -15.46 10.99
N PRO A 291 -2.92 -15.69 12.27
CA PRO A 291 -2.74 -16.98 12.93
C PRO A 291 -3.57 -18.11 12.32
N VAL A 292 -4.56 -17.79 11.49
CA VAL A 292 -5.41 -18.81 10.84
C VAL A 292 -4.73 -19.37 9.59
N SER A 293 -4.29 -18.53 8.70
CA SER A 293 -3.58 -18.95 7.45
C SER A 293 -2.10 -19.24 7.69
N GLY A 294 -1.53 -18.72 8.78
CA GLY A 294 -0.09 -18.70 9.04
C GLY A 294 0.69 -17.68 8.24
N ARG A 295 0.03 -16.91 7.35
CA ARG A 295 0.72 -15.92 6.53
C ARG A 295 1.18 -14.74 7.35
N THR A 296 2.38 -14.28 7.00
CA THR A 296 2.99 -13.08 7.54
C THR A 296 3.38 -12.16 6.40
N VAL A 297 3.13 -10.85 6.55
CA VAL A 297 3.77 -9.80 5.76
C VAL A 297 4.70 -9.00 6.67
N GLU A 298 5.96 -8.89 6.27
CA GLU A 298 6.95 -7.99 6.85
C GLU A 298 7.11 -6.78 5.94
N VAL A 299 7.14 -5.58 6.52
CA VAL A 299 7.36 -4.32 5.80
C VAL A 299 8.75 -3.81 6.14
N LEU A 300 9.56 -3.62 5.11
CA LEU A 300 10.89 -3.03 5.24
C LEU A 300 10.93 -1.75 4.41
N THR A 301 11.49 -0.66 4.97
CA THR A 301 11.56 0.63 4.26
C THR A 301 12.69 1.51 4.74
N ASP A 302 13.08 2.47 3.91
CA ASP A 302 13.94 3.60 4.25
C ASP A 302 13.17 4.84 4.71
N GLN A 303 11.83 4.84 4.59
CA GLN A 303 10.98 5.99 4.90
C GLN A 303 10.81 6.24 6.42
N PRO A 304 10.51 7.50 6.84
CA PRO A 304 10.35 7.86 8.23
C PRO A 304 8.95 7.53 8.79
N GLY A 305 7.99 7.17 7.96
CA GLY A 305 6.60 6.94 8.36
C GLY A 305 6.02 5.66 7.78
N LEU A 306 5.06 5.13 8.52
CA LEU A 306 4.18 4.04 8.11
C LEU A 306 2.74 4.43 8.40
N GLN A 307 1.94 4.63 7.37
CA GLN A 307 0.49 4.71 7.51
C GLN A 307 -0.06 3.29 7.64
N PHE A 308 -0.81 3.06 8.73
CA PHE A 308 -1.61 1.86 8.89
C PHE A 308 -3.09 2.22 8.85
N TYR A 309 -3.79 1.66 7.86
CA TYR A 309 -5.23 1.80 7.68
C TYR A 309 -5.91 0.44 7.84
N SER A 310 -6.87 0.33 8.76
CA SER A 310 -7.54 -0.94 9.11
C SER A 310 -8.81 -1.23 8.30
N GLY A 311 -9.00 -0.59 7.15
CA GLY A 311 -10.14 -0.88 6.25
C GLY A 311 -11.50 -0.40 6.77
N ASN A 312 -11.53 0.75 7.48
CA ASN A 312 -12.68 1.26 8.24
C ASN A 312 -13.83 1.77 7.35
N PHE A 313 -13.58 2.03 6.06
CA PHE A 313 -14.57 2.61 5.16
C PHE A 313 -15.15 1.61 4.16
N PHE A 314 -14.70 0.36 4.16
CA PHE A 314 -15.35 -0.69 3.38
C PHE A 314 -16.77 -0.96 3.92
N ALA A 315 -17.77 -0.77 3.07
CA ALA A 315 -19.18 -0.85 3.44
C ALA A 315 -19.90 -2.10 2.86
N GLY A 316 -19.15 -3.01 2.24
CA GLY A 316 -19.73 -4.17 1.55
C GLY A 316 -20.36 -3.84 0.20
N ALA A 317 -20.10 -2.64 -0.33
CA ALA A 317 -20.54 -2.23 -1.67
C ALA A 317 -19.55 -2.69 -2.76
N GLU A 318 -18.27 -2.83 -2.40
CA GLU A 318 -17.26 -3.32 -3.33
C GLU A 318 -17.49 -4.78 -3.68
N LYS A 319 -17.66 -5.02 -4.97
CA LYS A 319 -17.53 -6.34 -5.55
C LYS A 319 -16.09 -6.51 -6.01
N GLY A 320 -15.34 -7.29 -5.26
CA GLY A 320 -13.96 -7.64 -5.57
C GLY A 320 -13.86 -8.75 -6.62
N LYS A 321 -12.66 -9.29 -6.75
CA LYS A 321 -12.36 -10.38 -7.69
C LYS A 321 -13.25 -11.59 -7.42
N ASN A 322 -13.67 -12.24 -8.51
CA ASN A 322 -14.47 -13.48 -8.46
C ASN A 322 -15.76 -13.39 -7.62
N GLY A 323 -16.38 -12.18 -7.57
CA GLY A 323 -17.62 -11.92 -6.84
C GLY A 323 -17.46 -11.87 -5.32
N LYS A 324 -16.24 -11.76 -4.81
CA LYS A 324 -15.97 -11.48 -3.39
C LYS A 324 -16.53 -10.11 -3.02
N VAL A 325 -16.86 -9.94 -1.75
CA VAL A 325 -17.36 -8.66 -1.20
C VAL A 325 -16.39 -8.20 -0.12
N TYR A 326 -15.97 -6.94 -0.21
CA TYR A 326 -15.12 -6.34 0.82
C TYR A 326 -15.99 -5.62 1.83
N GLY A 327 -16.03 -6.16 3.04
CA GLY A 327 -16.78 -5.59 4.17
C GLY A 327 -15.88 -4.78 5.10
N PHE A 328 -16.51 -4.19 6.10
CA PHE A 328 -15.84 -3.46 7.16
C PHE A 328 -14.63 -4.24 7.71
N ARG A 329 -13.46 -3.63 7.68
CA ARG A 329 -12.19 -4.22 8.15
C ARG A 329 -11.82 -5.56 7.50
N SER A 330 -12.23 -5.82 6.27
CA SER A 330 -11.86 -7.05 5.55
C SER A 330 -10.44 -7.04 5.00
N SER A 331 -9.78 -5.90 5.00
CA SER A 331 -8.40 -5.72 4.54
C SER A 331 -7.73 -4.54 5.23
N LEU A 332 -6.42 -4.46 5.17
CA LEU A 332 -5.62 -3.37 5.71
C LEU A 332 -4.61 -2.84 4.68
N ALA A 333 -4.24 -1.56 4.81
CA ALA A 333 -3.14 -0.99 4.05
C ALA A 333 -1.96 -0.64 4.96
N LEU A 334 -0.75 -0.81 4.42
CA LEU A 334 0.53 -0.50 5.07
C LEU A 334 1.35 0.34 4.10
N GLU A 335 1.33 1.66 4.27
CA GLU A 335 1.88 2.61 3.33
C GLU A 335 3.15 3.22 3.91
N THR A 336 4.31 2.83 3.37
CA THR A 336 5.58 3.45 3.74
C THR A 336 5.70 4.80 3.03
N GLN A 337 6.01 5.88 3.76
CA GLN A 337 5.90 7.24 3.22
C GLN A 337 6.62 8.28 4.08
N GLY A 338 6.75 9.51 3.54
CA GLY A 338 6.94 10.72 4.34
C GLY A 338 5.69 10.97 5.19
N TRP A 339 5.81 11.81 6.23
CA TRP A 339 4.67 12.07 7.10
C TRP A 339 3.56 12.83 6.37
N PRO A 340 2.29 12.46 6.56
CA PRO A 340 1.15 13.16 5.96
C PRO A 340 1.14 14.65 6.34
N ASP A 341 0.68 15.49 5.40
CA ASP A 341 0.61 16.96 5.54
C ASP A 341 1.94 17.66 5.90
N ALA A 342 3.09 16.98 5.69
CA ALA A 342 4.40 17.55 6.03
C ALA A 342 4.71 18.87 5.33
N VAL A 343 4.04 19.17 4.23
CA VAL A 343 4.15 20.46 3.52
C VAL A 343 3.64 21.64 4.33
N ASN A 344 2.80 21.40 5.35
CA ASN A 344 2.16 22.41 6.20
C ASN A 344 2.68 22.37 7.65
N HIS A 345 3.71 21.55 7.96
CA HIS A 345 4.26 21.38 9.29
C HIS A 345 5.79 21.47 9.31
N ASP A 346 6.35 22.61 9.74
CA ASP A 346 7.80 22.85 9.79
C ASP A 346 8.57 21.89 10.73
N ASN A 347 7.88 21.28 11.68
CA ASN A 347 8.46 20.30 12.62
C ASN A 347 8.44 18.85 12.11
N PHE A 348 7.88 18.63 10.91
CA PHE A 348 7.91 17.31 10.25
C PHE A 348 9.11 17.21 9.30
N PRO A 349 9.59 15.98 9.00
CA PRO A 349 10.58 15.79 7.96
C PRO A 349 10.09 16.34 6.63
N SER A 350 10.93 17.16 5.97
CA SER A 350 10.55 17.79 4.71
C SER A 350 10.33 16.75 3.60
N VAL A 351 9.29 16.96 2.82
CA VAL A 351 9.00 16.22 1.57
C VAL A 351 9.24 17.07 0.32
N LEU A 352 9.85 18.26 0.48
CA LEU A 352 10.15 19.16 -0.63
C LEU A 352 11.36 18.64 -1.41
N LEU A 353 11.19 18.48 -2.71
CA LEU A 353 12.24 18.16 -3.68
C LEU A 353 12.60 19.40 -4.47
N ARG A 354 13.90 19.69 -4.62
CA ARG A 354 14.41 20.84 -5.36
C ARG A 354 15.14 20.42 -6.63
N PRO A 355 15.23 21.29 -7.66
CA PRO A 355 16.05 21.03 -8.84
C PRO A 355 17.49 20.67 -8.48
N GLY A 356 17.98 19.57 -9.04
CA GLY A 356 19.32 19.02 -8.76
C GLY A 356 19.38 18.05 -7.59
N GLU A 357 18.30 17.89 -6.83
CA GLU A 357 18.14 16.83 -5.83
C GLU A 357 17.42 15.61 -6.44
N TYR A 358 17.49 14.47 -5.73
CA TYR A 358 16.81 13.24 -6.11
C TYR A 358 15.97 12.74 -4.94
N TYR A 359 14.69 12.50 -5.20
CA TYR A 359 13.84 11.71 -4.30
C TYR A 359 14.19 10.23 -4.47
N SER A 360 14.28 9.53 -3.36
CA SER A 360 14.40 8.07 -3.34
C SER A 360 13.55 7.47 -2.22
N HIS A 361 12.92 6.34 -2.51
CA HIS A 361 12.15 5.57 -1.54
C HIS A 361 12.24 4.10 -1.92
N SER A 362 12.45 3.22 -0.94
CA SER A 362 12.38 1.77 -1.08
C SER A 362 11.41 1.18 -0.07
N CYS A 363 10.51 0.33 -0.58
CA CYS A 363 9.60 -0.49 0.22
C CYS A 363 9.72 -1.95 -0.19
N ILE A 364 9.73 -2.86 0.80
CA ILE A 364 9.68 -4.30 0.55
C ILE A 364 8.57 -4.90 1.39
N TYR A 365 7.62 -5.56 0.75
CA TYR A 365 6.68 -6.47 1.40
C TYR A 365 7.22 -7.88 1.24
N ARG A 366 7.64 -8.51 2.34
CA ARG A 366 8.17 -9.87 2.32
C ARG A 366 7.16 -10.81 2.96
N PHE A 367 6.86 -11.91 2.25
CA PHE A 367 5.82 -12.85 2.64
C PHE A 367 6.43 -14.16 3.11
N SER A 368 5.83 -14.73 4.16
CA SER A 368 6.12 -16.08 4.64
C SER A 368 4.84 -16.74 5.17
N ALA A 369 4.90 -18.05 5.42
CA ALA A 369 3.82 -18.78 6.08
C ALA A 369 4.41 -19.83 7.03
N GLU A 370 3.89 -19.91 8.28
CA GLU A 370 4.32 -20.84 9.33
C GLU A 370 3.13 -21.61 9.94
#